data_95a78e90fb734570e5fd28d0b53d89a7
#
_entry.id   95a78e90fb734570e5fd28d0b53d89a7
#
_cell.length_a   1.000
_cell.length_b   1.000
_cell.length_c   1.000
_cell.angle_alpha   90.00
_cell.angle_beta   90.00
_cell.angle_gamma   90.00
#
_symmetry.space_group_name_H-M   'P 1'
#
loop_
_entity.id
_entity.type
_entity.pdbx_description
1 polymer ?
#
loop_
_entity_poly.entity_id
_entity_poly.type
_entity_poly.pdbx_seq_one_letter_code
_entity_poly.pdbx_strand_id
1 'polypeptide(L)'
;FYLNMSVHSQTGNSFDQVIKRYSVSADKNIADASSGQEIFRWGVPNFFHSGGWIDFGPNDDYLYIAAGDGFEGEAAAQFPTSPLGKILRIDVNRTDKGNYGIPDDNPFYSPVGDSDPADDETWAVGLRHPWRSSFDRATGDLYMADVGDASREEISFQHADTPGGSNYGWWPMEGALCHDNS
;
A
#
# COMPACT_ATOMS: atom_id res chain seq x y z
N PHE A 1 17.39 3.14 -4.39
CA PHE A 1 16.06 3.71 -4.62
C PHE A 1 15.05 2.61 -4.94
N TYR A 2 13.78 2.93 -4.76
CA TYR A 2 12.67 2.01 -4.99
C TYR A 2 11.75 2.56 -6.08
N LEU A 3 11.14 1.65 -6.84
CA LEU A 3 10.14 1.97 -7.85
C LEU A 3 8.89 1.12 -7.59
N ASN A 4 7.71 1.75 -7.68
CA ASN A 4 6.44 1.08 -7.82
C ASN A 4 6.06 1.08 -9.31
N MET A 5 5.80 -0.09 -9.88
CA MET A 5 5.54 -0.22 -11.32
C MET A 5 4.48 -1.28 -11.62
N SER A 6 3.69 -1.02 -12.65
CA SER A 6 2.77 -2.02 -13.20
C SER A 6 3.48 -2.86 -14.25
N VAL A 7 3.34 -4.16 -14.19
CA VAL A 7 3.92 -5.12 -15.14
C VAL A 7 2.87 -6.09 -15.64
N HIS A 8 3.13 -6.76 -16.75
CA HIS A 8 2.26 -7.85 -17.20
C HIS A 8 2.13 -8.90 -16.12
N SER A 9 0.89 -9.35 -15.87
CA SER A 9 0.62 -10.30 -14.82
C SER A 9 1.26 -11.66 -15.08
N GLN A 10 1.81 -12.23 -14.03
CA GLN A 10 2.25 -13.61 -13.96
C GLN A 10 1.30 -14.47 -13.10
N THR A 11 0.28 -13.84 -12.49
CA THR A 11 -0.63 -14.45 -11.53
C THR A 11 -2.05 -14.67 -12.08
N GLY A 12 -2.28 -14.34 -13.36
CA GLY A 12 -3.59 -14.47 -14.00
C GLY A 12 -4.51 -13.26 -13.84
N ASN A 13 -4.06 -12.21 -13.15
CA ASN A 13 -4.74 -10.91 -13.08
C ASN A 13 -4.52 -10.08 -14.35
N SER A 14 -5.09 -8.87 -14.44
CA SER A 14 -4.82 -7.97 -15.57
C SER A 14 -3.37 -7.50 -15.58
N PHE A 15 -2.85 -7.14 -14.41
CA PHE A 15 -1.42 -6.92 -14.18
C PHE A 15 -1.04 -7.19 -12.73
N ASP A 16 0.27 -7.10 -12.49
CA ASP A 16 0.83 -7.07 -11.16
C ASP A 16 1.45 -5.70 -10.90
N GLN A 17 1.26 -5.20 -9.69
CA GLN A 17 2.06 -4.14 -9.13
C GLN A 17 3.30 -4.74 -8.49
N VAL A 18 4.44 -4.10 -8.72
CA VAL A 18 5.72 -4.60 -8.24
C VAL A 18 6.53 -3.47 -7.62
N ILE A 19 7.00 -3.70 -6.42
CA ILE A 19 8.02 -2.86 -5.79
C ILE A 19 9.39 -3.45 -6.10
N LYS A 20 10.24 -2.66 -6.75
CA LYS A 20 11.64 -3.04 -7.01
C LYS A 20 12.62 -2.08 -6.37
N ARG A 21 13.69 -2.64 -5.83
CA ARG A 21 14.86 -1.92 -5.34
C ARG A 21 15.97 -1.95 -6.38
N TYR A 22 16.63 -0.81 -6.58
CA TYR A 22 17.79 -0.66 -7.45
C TYR A 22 18.92 0.06 -6.72
N SER A 23 20.15 -0.26 -7.09
CA SER A 23 21.34 0.51 -6.71
C SER A 23 21.63 1.60 -7.74
N VAL A 24 22.36 2.63 -7.33
CA VAL A 24 23.00 3.55 -8.29
C VAL A 24 24.29 2.93 -8.80
N SER A 25 24.66 3.24 -10.05
CA SER A 25 25.93 2.82 -10.64
C SER A 25 27.12 3.62 -10.06
N ALA A 26 28.30 3.43 -10.60
CA ALA A 26 29.46 4.25 -10.28
C ALA A 26 29.23 5.75 -10.61
N ASP A 27 28.44 6.06 -11.62
CA ASP A 27 27.89 7.39 -11.84
C ASP A 27 26.59 7.53 -11.01
N LYS A 28 26.59 8.41 -10.00
CA LYS A 28 25.46 8.61 -9.08
C LYS A 28 24.17 9.11 -9.75
N ASN A 29 24.24 9.58 -10.99
CA ASN A 29 23.07 10.02 -11.76
C ASN A 29 22.47 8.90 -12.62
N ILE A 30 23.07 7.71 -12.63
CA ILE A 30 22.66 6.57 -13.44
C ILE A 30 22.35 5.38 -12.54
N ALA A 31 21.16 4.81 -12.70
CA ALA A 31 20.78 3.57 -12.05
C ALA A 31 21.57 2.38 -12.64
N ASP A 32 21.96 1.44 -11.79
CA ASP A 32 22.41 0.12 -12.27
C ASP A 32 21.17 -0.73 -12.59
N ALA A 33 20.82 -0.82 -13.87
CA ALA A 33 19.65 -1.59 -14.31
C ALA A 33 19.76 -3.09 -14.00
N SER A 34 20.98 -3.62 -13.85
CA SER A 34 21.21 -5.04 -13.53
C SER A 34 21.00 -5.36 -12.05
N SER A 35 20.97 -4.35 -11.17
CA SER A 35 20.79 -4.49 -9.73
C SER A 35 19.34 -4.66 -9.29
N GLY A 36 18.40 -4.65 -10.23
CA GLY A 36 16.97 -4.69 -9.94
C GLY A 36 16.54 -5.93 -9.17
N GLN A 37 16.13 -5.74 -7.91
CA GLN A 37 15.61 -6.79 -7.03
C GLN A 37 14.12 -6.53 -6.77
N GLU A 38 13.28 -7.53 -7.04
CA GLU A 38 11.88 -7.50 -6.67
C GLU A 38 11.76 -7.66 -5.15
N ILE A 39 11.04 -6.73 -4.52
CA ILE A 39 10.82 -6.72 -3.08
C ILE A 39 9.44 -7.28 -2.75
N PHE A 40 8.39 -6.73 -3.37
CA PHE A 40 7.02 -7.09 -3.11
C PHE A 40 6.20 -7.06 -4.40
N ARG A 41 5.21 -7.97 -4.52
CA ARG A 41 4.34 -8.09 -5.69
C ARG A 41 2.92 -8.44 -5.28
N TRP A 42 1.93 -7.79 -5.93
CA TRP A 42 0.53 -8.21 -5.81
C TRP A 42 -0.20 -8.08 -7.15
N GLY A 43 -1.23 -8.91 -7.33
CA GLY A 43 -2.08 -8.87 -8.51
C GLY A 43 -3.13 -7.77 -8.44
N VAL A 44 -3.38 -7.10 -9.56
CA VAL A 44 -4.44 -6.10 -9.71
C VAL A 44 -5.42 -6.59 -10.78
N PRO A 45 -6.69 -6.86 -10.42
CA PRO A 45 -7.67 -7.44 -11.33
C PRO A 45 -8.00 -6.55 -12.52
N ASN A 46 -7.96 -5.22 -12.33
CA ASN A 46 -8.31 -4.26 -13.34
C ASN A 46 -7.22 -3.21 -13.54
N PHE A 47 -7.16 -2.59 -14.74
CA PHE A 47 -6.18 -1.55 -15.07
C PHE A 47 -6.32 -0.28 -14.21
N PHE A 48 -7.45 -0.05 -13.63
CA PHE A 48 -7.73 1.12 -12.81
C PHE A 48 -7.43 0.87 -11.34
N HIS A 49 -7.25 1.95 -10.59
CA HIS A 49 -7.08 1.95 -9.14
C HIS A 49 -5.92 1.06 -8.66
N SER A 50 -4.77 1.17 -9.31
CA SER A 50 -3.59 0.38 -8.94
C SER A 50 -2.77 0.99 -7.79
N GLY A 51 -3.07 2.20 -7.35
CA GLY A 51 -2.26 2.93 -6.37
C GLY A 51 -1.07 3.64 -7.03
N GLY A 52 0.08 3.69 -6.37
CA GLY A 52 1.30 4.22 -6.98
C GLY A 52 2.25 4.95 -6.03
N TRP A 53 1.77 5.48 -4.92
CA TRP A 53 2.63 6.13 -3.94
C TRP A 53 3.40 5.12 -3.09
N ILE A 54 4.68 5.41 -2.87
CA ILE A 54 5.53 4.77 -1.88
C ILE A 54 6.39 5.82 -1.19
N ASP A 55 6.60 5.69 0.10
CA ASP A 55 7.56 6.50 0.86
C ASP A 55 8.01 5.77 2.12
N PHE A 56 9.13 6.18 2.69
CA PHE A 56 9.58 5.69 3.98
C PHE A 56 9.00 6.52 5.11
N GLY A 57 8.47 5.84 6.14
CA GLY A 57 8.01 6.49 7.34
C GLY A 57 9.17 7.25 8.03
N PRO A 58 8.99 8.53 8.38
CA PRO A 58 10.08 9.34 8.93
C PRO A 58 10.49 8.93 10.35
N ASN A 59 9.67 8.15 11.05
CA ASN A 59 9.87 7.76 12.44
C ASN A 59 10.27 6.28 12.62
N ASP A 60 10.08 5.43 11.58
CA ASP A 60 10.26 3.98 11.69
C ASP A 60 11.11 3.37 10.57
N ASP A 61 11.41 4.13 9.52
CA ASP A 61 12.17 3.67 8.34
C ASP A 61 11.54 2.49 7.58
N TYR A 62 10.26 2.17 7.82
CA TYR A 62 9.54 1.17 7.05
C TYR A 62 9.00 1.74 5.74
N LEU A 63 8.85 0.88 4.73
CA LEU A 63 8.28 1.28 3.45
C LEU A 63 6.76 1.19 3.49
N TYR A 64 6.10 2.33 3.31
CA TYR A 64 4.65 2.45 3.14
C TYR A 64 4.31 2.43 1.66
N ILE A 65 3.25 1.70 1.29
CA ILE A 65 2.84 1.45 -0.08
C ILE A 65 1.34 1.69 -0.18
N ALA A 66 0.92 2.58 -1.08
CA ALA A 66 -0.49 2.77 -1.38
C ALA A 66 -0.93 1.79 -2.48
N ALA A 67 -1.92 0.97 -2.18
CA ALA A 67 -2.55 0.04 -3.10
C ALA A 67 -4.03 0.40 -3.26
N GLY A 68 -4.46 0.66 -4.49
CA GLY A 68 -5.86 0.93 -4.79
C GLY A 68 -6.72 -0.35 -4.74
N ASP A 69 -8.04 -0.19 -4.76
CA ASP A 69 -9.01 -1.29 -4.66
C ASP A 69 -9.10 -2.18 -5.93
N GLY A 70 -8.36 -1.83 -7.00
CA GLY A 70 -8.35 -2.59 -8.26
C GLY A 70 -9.70 -2.59 -8.97
N PHE A 71 -10.61 -1.69 -8.61
CA PHE A 71 -12.00 -1.63 -9.07
C PHE A 71 -12.88 -2.79 -8.54
N GLU A 72 -12.46 -3.42 -7.42
CA GLU A 72 -13.19 -4.53 -6.77
C GLU A 72 -14.12 -4.05 -5.63
N GLY A 73 -14.09 -2.76 -5.30
CA GLY A 73 -14.99 -2.14 -4.33
C GLY A 73 -14.87 -2.68 -2.90
N GLU A 74 -16.00 -2.95 -2.26
CA GLU A 74 -16.08 -3.30 -0.83
C GLU A 74 -15.22 -4.50 -0.45
N ALA A 75 -15.30 -5.57 -1.23
CA ALA A 75 -14.58 -6.81 -0.93
C ALA A 75 -13.07 -6.61 -0.87
N ALA A 76 -12.54 -5.73 -1.72
CA ALA A 76 -11.12 -5.41 -1.70
C ALA A 76 -10.76 -4.45 -0.56
N ALA A 77 -11.53 -3.36 -0.39
CA ALA A 77 -11.15 -2.27 0.50
C ALA A 77 -11.35 -2.59 2.00
N GLN A 78 -12.44 -3.28 2.36
CA GLN A 78 -12.82 -3.50 3.75
C GLN A 78 -12.21 -4.75 4.39
N PHE A 79 -11.88 -5.77 3.60
CA PHE A 79 -11.33 -7.01 4.15
C PHE A 79 -9.81 -7.03 4.07
N PRO A 80 -9.10 -7.30 5.17
CA PRO A 80 -7.63 -7.29 5.21
C PRO A 80 -7.00 -8.46 4.41
N THR A 81 -7.76 -9.45 4.01
CA THR A 81 -7.30 -10.64 3.26
C THR A 81 -6.79 -10.35 1.84
N SER A 82 -6.80 -9.09 1.43
CA SER A 82 -6.32 -8.64 0.12
C SER A 82 -5.46 -7.39 0.28
N PRO A 83 -4.38 -7.23 -0.45
CA PRO A 83 -3.57 -6.02 -0.43
C PRO A 83 -4.24 -4.81 -1.11
N LEU A 84 -5.44 -5.01 -1.71
CA LEU A 84 -6.13 -3.98 -2.47
C LEU A 84 -6.93 -3.04 -1.56
N GLY A 85 -6.97 -1.74 -1.89
CA GLY A 85 -7.67 -0.72 -1.10
C GLY A 85 -7.02 -0.45 0.26
N LYS A 86 -5.68 -0.43 0.32
CA LYS A 86 -4.88 -0.43 1.55
C LYS A 86 -3.75 0.59 1.53
N ILE A 87 -3.30 0.95 2.72
CA ILE A 87 -1.88 1.26 2.92
C ILE A 87 -1.23 0.00 3.48
N LEU A 88 -0.17 -0.46 2.82
CA LEU A 88 0.67 -1.56 3.28
C LEU A 88 1.94 -1.01 3.90
N ARG A 89 2.54 -1.75 4.85
CA ARG A 89 3.80 -1.38 5.51
C ARG A 89 4.71 -2.59 5.63
N ILE A 90 5.93 -2.50 5.10
CA ILE A 90 6.91 -3.59 5.08
C ILE A 90 8.29 -3.11 5.53
N ASP A 91 9.08 -4.04 6.07
CA ASP A 91 10.50 -3.82 6.38
C ASP A 91 11.38 -4.38 5.25
N VAL A 92 11.98 -3.50 4.49
CA VAL A 92 12.85 -3.85 3.35
C VAL A 92 14.25 -4.32 3.75
N ASN A 93 14.56 -4.30 5.04
CA ASN A 93 15.83 -4.77 5.61
C ASN A 93 15.72 -6.18 6.20
N ARG A 94 14.51 -6.70 6.38
CA ARG A 94 14.25 -8.08 6.80
C ARG A 94 14.07 -9.00 5.59
N THR A 95 14.11 -10.33 5.84
CA THR A 95 14.01 -11.35 4.77
C THR A 95 13.13 -12.54 5.17
N ASP A 96 12.34 -12.42 6.21
CA ASP A 96 11.45 -13.48 6.71
C ASP A 96 10.27 -13.79 5.76
N LYS A 97 9.95 -12.86 4.85
CA LYS A 97 9.01 -13.07 3.72
C LYS A 97 9.73 -13.09 2.35
N GLY A 98 11.01 -13.47 2.31
CA GLY A 98 11.83 -13.51 1.10
C GLY A 98 12.73 -12.28 0.96
N ASN A 99 12.29 -11.23 0.28
CA ASN A 99 13.08 -10.01 0.07
C ASN A 99 12.62 -8.81 0.94
N TYR A 100 11.73 -9.05 1.88
CA TYR A 100 11.23 -8.11 2.89
C TYR A 100 10.79 -8.87 4.14
N GLY A 101 10.39 -8.17 5.16
CA GLY A 101 9.75 -8.71 6.35
C GLY A 101 8.57 -7.86 6.79
N ILE A 102 7.85 -8.35 7.79
CA ILE A 102 6.71 -7.67 8.39
C ILE A 102 7.17 -6.97 9.67
N PRO A 103 6.91 -5.66 9.84
CA PRO A 103 7.08 -5.01 11.13
C PRO A 103 6.25 -5.70 12.22
N ASP A 104 6.87 -5.96 13.37
CA ASP A 104 6.23 -6.73 14.45
C ASP A 104 5.01 -6.01 15.06
N ASP A 105 4.87 -4.72 14.81
CA ASP A 105 3.77 -3.86 15.24
C ASP A 105 2.75 -3.55 14.12
N ASN A 106 2.79 -4.28 12.99
CA ASN A 106 1.72 -4.19 12.00
C ASN A 106 0.39 -4.66 12.63
N PRO A 107 -0.71 -3.91 12.45
CA PRO A 107 -1.94 -4.10 13.23
C PRO A 107 -2.66 -5.42 12.98
N PHE A 108 -2.41 -6.06 11.83
CA PHE A 108 -3.01 -7.34 11.45
C PHE A 108 -2.01 -8.50 11.47
N TYR A 109 -0.75 -8.24 11.81
CA TYR A 109 0.28 -9.26 11.86
C TYR A 109 0.15 -10.15 13.10
N SER A 110 0.16 -11.46 12.89
CA SER A 110 0.21 -12.45 13.96
C SER A 110 1.36 -13.44 13.74
N PRO A 111 2.42 -13.39 14.55
CA PRO A 111 3.59 -14.24 14.38
C PRO A 111 3.35 -15.72 14.74
N VAL A 112 2.22 -16.05 15.39
CA VAL A 112 1.93 -17.40 15.91
C VAL A 112 0.58 -17.89 15.42
N GLY A 113 0.60 -18.82 14.48
CA GLY A 113 -0.58 -19.61 14.12
C GLY A 113 -1.64 -18.86 13.33
N ASP A 114 -1.24 -17.83 12.62
CA ASP A 114 -2.14 -17.13 11.72
C ASP A 114 -2.54 -18.04 10.56
N SER A 115 -3.84 -18.18 10.37
CA SER A 115 -4.42 -18.94 9.27
C SER A 115 -4.56 -18.10 7.99
N ASP A 116 -4.30 -16.80 8.07
CA ASP A 116 -4.42 -15.87 6.94
C ASP A 116 -3.23 -14.89 6.85
N PRO A 117 -2.13 -15.33 6.22
CA PRO A 117 -0.94 -14.49 6.04
C PRO A 117 -1.14 -13.35 5.01
N ALA A 118 -2.33 -13.22 4.42
CA ALA A 118 -2.58 -12.27 3.34
C ALA A 118 -2.77 -10.82 3.83
N ASP A 119 -2.90 -10.61 5.14
CA ASP A 119 -3.11 -9.30 5.76
C ASP A 119 -1.91 -8.78 6.55
N ASP A 120 -0.87 -9.56 6.68
CA ASP A 120 0.34 -9.22 7.46
C ASP A 120 0.94 -7.85 7.08
N GLU A 121 0.95 -7.52 5.78
CA GLU A 121 1.48 -6.26 5.27
C GLU A 121 0.54 -5.06 5.49
N THR A 122 -0.72 -5.32 5.86
CA THR A 122 -1.74 -4.27 5.97
C THR A 122 -1.47 -3.33 7.13
N TRP A 123 -1.40 -2.02 6.85
CA TRP A 123 -1.32 -0.95 7.84
C TRP A 123 -2.65 -0.26 8.06
N ALA A 124 -3.41 0.01 6.98
CA ALA A 124 -4.72 0.63 7.02
C ALA A 124 -5.62 0.11 5.90
N VAL A 125 -6.94 0.10 6.14
CA VAL A 125 -7.96 -0.44 5.23
C VAL A 125 -8.95 0.64 4.81
N GLY A 126 -9.81 0.34 3.82
CA GLY A 126 -10.93 1.19 3.46
C GLY A 126 -10.54 2.40 2.60
N LEU A 127 -9.63 2.19 1.66
CA LEU A 127 -9.22 3.18 0.67
C LEU A 127 -9.67 2.74 -0.73
N ARG A 128 -9.97 3.70 -1.59
CA ARG A 128 -10.36 3.43 -2.98
C ARG A 128 -9.16 3.44 -3.91
N HIS A 129 -8.54 4.59 -4.05
CA HIS A 129 -7.39 4.79 -4.93
C HIS A 129 -6.46 5.86 -4.34
N PRO A 130 -5.71 5.54 -3.29
CA PRO A 130 -4.78 6.48 -2.65
C PRO A 130 -3.64 6.83 -3.62
N TRP A 131 -3.90 7.86 -4.44
CA TRP A 131 -3.04 8.25 -5.55
C TRP A 131 -1.78 8.95 -5.11
N ARG A 132 -1.93 9.90 -4.18
CA ARG A 132 -0.82 10.69 -3.65
C ARG A 132 -0.92 10.78 -2.14
N SER A 133 0.16 10.50 -1.49
CA SER A 133 0.27 10.63 -0.05
C SER A 133 1.58 11.32 0.32
N SER A 134 1.68 11.79 1.54
CA SER A 134 2.90 12.43 2.04
C SER A 134 2.95 12.36 3.55
N PHE A 135 4.13 12.10 4.09
CA PHE A 135 4.40 12.34 5.49
C PHE A 135 4.76 13.80 5.74
N ASP A 136 4.22 14.39 6.80
CA ASP A 136 4.82 15.57 7.40
C ASP A 136 6.11 15.14 8.11
N ARG A 137 7.24 15.58 7.59
CA ARG A 137 8.55 15.16 8.11
C ARG A 137 8.90 15.77 9.46
N ALA A 138 8.15 16.76 9.92
CA ALA A 138 8.35 17.37 11.24
C ALA A 138 7.56 16.66 12.34
N THR A 139 6.37 16.13 12.01
CA THR A 139 5.46 15.49 12.96
C THR A 139 5.39 13.97 12.78
N GLY A 140 5.61 13.48 11.58
CA GLY A 140 5.38 12.08 11.19
C GLY A 140 3.94 11.78 10.77
N ASP A 141 3.07 12.78 10.75
CA ASP A 141 1.67 12.62 10.34
C ASP A 141 1.57 12.24 8.86
N LEU A 142 0.65 11.34 8.52
CA LEU A 142 0.40 10.88 7.16
C LEU A 142 -0.86 11.52 6.59
N TYR A 143 -0.73 12.14 5.43
CA TYR A 143 -1.81 12.66 4.61
C TYR A 143 -1.96 11.80 3.36
N MET A 144 -3.17 11.32 3.08
CA MET A 144 -3.48 10.47 1.93
C MET A 144 -4.56 11.12 1.09
N ALA A 145 -4.24 11.47 -0.16
CA ALA A 145 -5.24 11.91 -1.12
C ALA A 145 -5.81 10.68 -1.83
N ASP A 146 -7.03 10.35 -1.52
CA ASP A 146 -7.76 9.19 -2.03
C ASP A 146 -8.79 9.63 -3.06
N VAL A 147 -8.70 9.08 -4.26
CA VAL A 147 -9.60 9.44 -5.37
C VAL A 147 -10.98 8.84 -5.13
N GLY A 148 -11.96 9.71 -4.96
CA GLY A 148 -13.35 9.33 -4.78
C GLY A 148 -14.00 8.74 -6.01
N ASP A 149 -15.28 8.37 -5.91
CA ASP A 149 -16.04 7.79 -7.03
C ASP A 149 -16.84 8.86 -7.77
N ALA A 150 -17.99 9.21 -7.24
CA ALA A 150 -18.92 10.09 -7.94
C ALA A 150 -19.20 11.42 -7.21
N SER A 151 -18.94 11.48 -5.91
CA SER A 151 -19.46 12.55 -5.07
C SER A 151 -18.38 13.37 -4.37
N ARG A 152 -17.29 12.77 -3.92
CA ARG A 152 -16.26 13.43 -3.11
C ARG A 152 -14.86 12.93 -3.42
N GLU A 153 -13.94 13.87 -3.54
CA GLU A 153 -12.51 13.60 -3.35
C GLU A 153 -12.17 13.64 -1.86
N GLU A 154 -11.19 12.86 -1.42
CA GLU A 154 -10.88 12.72 -0.01
C GLU A 154 -9.42 13.05 0.30
N ILE A 155 -9.21 13.67 1.45
CA ILE A 155 -7.88 13.74 2.08
C ILE A 155 -8.03 13.11 3.45
N SER A 156 -7.54 11.89 3.56
CA SER A 156 -7.51 11.14 4.80
C SER A 156 -6.26 11.51 5.58
N PHE A 157 -6.40 11.60 6.90
CA PHE A 157 -5.34 11.99 7.81
C PHE A 157 -5.09 10.90 8.86
N GLN A 158 -3.82 10.61 9.12
CA GLN A 158 -3.41 9.72 10.20
C GLN A 158 -2.35 10.41 11.07
N HIS A 159 -2.66 10.53 12.35
CA HIS A 159 -1.70 11.05 13.32
C HIS A 159 -0.50 10.11 13.47
N ALA A 160 0.70 10.66 13.65
CA ALA A 160 1.94 9.90 13.80
C ALA A 160 1.89 8.84 14.92
N ASP A 161 1.17 9.14 16.01
CA ASP A 161 1.02 8.23 17.16
C ASP A 161 -0.04 7.13 16.95
N THR A 162 -0.69 7.06 15.79
CA THR A 162 -1.72 6.04 15.50
C THR A 162 -1.05 4.68 15.32
N PRO A 163 -1.51 3.63 16.02
CA PRO A 163 -0.89 2.31 15.97
C PRO A 163 -1.20 1.50 14.70
N GLY A 164 -1.70 2.13 13.63
CA GLY A 164 -2.23 1.45 12.46
C GLY A 164 -3.65 0.90 12.66
N GLY A 165 -4.15 0.11 11.70
CA GLY A 165 -5.46 -0.53 11.76
C GLY A 165 -6.64 0.40 11.46
N SER A 166 -6.39 1.66 11.07
CA SER A 166 -7.45 2.60 10.72
C SER A 166 -8.24 2.14 9.49
N ASN A 167 -9.57 2.36 9.56
CA ASN A 167 -10.47 2.14 8.42
C ASN A 167 -10.98 3.49 7.92
N TYR A 168 -10.66 3.83 6.67
CA TYR A 168 -11.00 5.10 6.03
C TYR A 168 -12.38 5.11 5.33
N GLY A 169 -13.09 3.98 5.37
CA GLY A 169 -14.53 3.92 5.09
C GLY A 169 -14.93 3.48 3.70
N TRP A 170 -14.06 3.49 2.72
CA TRP A 170 -14.38 2.99 1.39
C TRP A 170 -14.63 1.46 1.45
N TRP A 171 -15.67 0.89 0.95
CA TRP A 171 -16.74 1.24 -0.01
C TRP A 171 -18.01 1.81 0.66
N PRO A 172 -18.35 1.52 1.96
CA PRO A 172 -19.60 2.00 2.56
C PRO A 172 -19.75 3.52 2.57
N MET A 173 -18.61 4.21 2.58
CA MET A 173 -18.57 5.68 2.64
C MET A 173 -17.76 6.26 1.50
N GLU A 174 -18.15 7.42 1.02
CA GLU A 174 -17.37 8.31 0.16
C GLU A 174 -17.28 9.66 0.86
N GLY A 175 -16.14 9.94 1.50
CA GLY A 175 -16.00 11.03 2.45
C GLY A 175 -16.96 10.88 3.63
N ALA A 176 -17.74 11.93 3.89
CA ALA A 176 -18.77 11.92 4.94
C ALA A 176 -20.15 11.45 4.45
N LEU A 177 -20.25 10.93 3.22
CA LEU A 177 -21.49 10.46 2.62
C LEU A 177 -21.53 8.93 2.61
N CYS A 178 -22.73 8.35 2.83
CA CYS A 178 -22.93 6.95 2.52
C CYS A 178 -22.79 6.77 1.01
N HIS A 179 -22.02 5.77 0.59
CA HIS A 179 -21.91 5.41 -0.81
C HIS A 179 -23.17 4.65 -1.20
N ASP A 180 -23.94 5.22 -2.15
CA ASP A 180 -25.19 4.61 -2.62
C ASP A 180 -24.89 3.42 -3.52
N ASN A 181 -25.19 2.23 -3.02
CA ASN A 181 -25.21 0.98 -3.80
C ASN A 181 -26.56 0.81 -4.56
N SER A 182 -27.19 1.88 -5.05
CA SER A 182 -28.46 1.81 -5.76
C SER A 182 -28.31 1.46 -7.23
#